data_aae2e5f3267250f5f91d4032bb0e639c
#
_entry.id   aae2e5f3267250f5f91d4032bb0e639c
#
_cell.length_a   1.000
_cell.length_b   1.000
_cell.length_c   1.000
_cell.angle_alpha   90.00
_cell.angle_beta   90.00
_cell.angle_gamma   90.00
#
_symmetry.space_group_name_H-M   'P 1'
#
loop_
_entity.id
_entity.type
_entity.pdbx_description
1 polymer ?
#
loop_
_entity_poly.entity_id
_entity_poly.type
_entity_poly.pdbx_seq_one_letter_code
_entity_poly.pdbx_strand_id
1 'polypeptide(L)'
;IQMMIDDKRQQGRSIDVTFKGDLKPEQNVALNKMIEHDNGILLAATAFGKTVFCADLIASKKVNTLILLESSSLLEQWKDKLQTFLDINEELPEYTTPKGLIKKRKSLIGTLQGSHDSMTGIIDIAMAGSICKKGKFHKLLNEYGMIIVDECHHAASNTESAVLKEIKAKYVYGVTAVDRTDQLDKMNFMLIGPIRHEYSAKEQAKQQGIPRLLYPRFTHVVAPRGMMKDEKNPNEAYSILRDNDLRDQMIIQDIKDCIQKNRTPVVLSKYVNHSKVQFTRDYTG
;
A
#
# COMPACT_ATOMS: atom_id res chain seq x y z
N ILE A 1 -34.50 -23.61 -11.44
CA ILE A 1 -34.04 -23.56 -10.04
C ILE A 1 -33.93 -22.09 -9.70
N GLN A 2 -34.77 -21.61 -8.79
CA GLN A 2 -34.72 -20.23 -8.32
C GLN A 2 -33.69 -20.19 -7.19
N MET A 3 -32.58 -19.50 -7.40
CA MET A 3 -31.53 -19.37 -6.40
C MET A 3 -31.87 -18.20 -5.48
N MET A 4 -32.04 -18.46 -4.20
CA MET A 4 -32.15 -17.42 -3.15
C MET A 4 -30.76 -17.12 -2.62
N ILE A 5 -30.34 -15.85 -2.69
CA ILE A 5 -29.09 -15.39 -2.13
C ILE A 5 -29.40 -14.69 -0.80
N ASP A 6 -28.87 -15.23 0.30
CA ASP A 6 -28.91 -14.60 1.64
C ASP A 6 -27.58 -13.83 1.84
N ASP A 7 -27.60 -12.52 1.58
CA ASP A 7 -26.43 -11.65 1.73
C ASP A 7 -26.26 -11.25 3.21
N LYS A 8 -25.27 -11.84 3.88
CA LYS A 8 -24.94 -11.58 5.29
C LYS A 8 -23.85 -10.54 5.49
N ARG A 9 -23.43 -9.84 4.42
CA ARG A 9 -22.42 -8.79 4.53
C ARG A 9 -22.96 -7.60 5.32
N GLN A 10 -22.06 -6.97 6.09
CA GLN A 10 -22.37 -5.80 6.91
C GLN A 10 -22.37 -4.53 6.08
N GLN A 11 -23.46 -3.79 6.09
CA GLN A 11 -23.60 -2.49 5.41
C GLN A 11 -22.70 -1.43 6.05
N GLY A 12 -22.35 -1.61 7.33
CA GLY A 12 -21.66 -0.62 8.13
C GLY A 12 -22.56 0.56 8.55
N ARG A 13 -21.96 1.52 9.22
CA ARG A 13 -22.60 2.77 9.63
C ARG A 13 -22.39 3.83 8.55
N SER A 14 -23.45 4.55 8.17
CA SER A 14 -23.29 5.74 7.35
C SER A 14 -22.51 6.80 8.11
N ILE A 15 -21.62 7.50 7.42
CA ILE A 15 -20.83 8.62 7.94
C ILE A 15 -21.03 9.85 7.07
N ASP A 16 -21.06 11.03 7.71
CA ASP A 16 -21.11 12.30 6.99
C ASP A 16 -19.70 12.75 6.65
N VAL A 17 -19.31 12.50 5.40
CA VAL A 17 -17.98 12.76 4.88
C VAL A 17 -18.05 13.29 3.46
N THR A 18 -17.22 14.27 3.15
CA THR A 18 -17.08 14.83 1.81
C THR A 18 -15.61 14.90 1.39
N PHE A 19 -15.37 14.79 0.09
CA PHE A 19 -14.03 14.91 -0.48
C PHE A 19 -13.69 16.39 -0.73
N LYS A 20 -12.51 16.82 -0.27
CA LYS A 20 -11.96 18.15 -0.45
C LYS A 20 -10.81 18.11 -1.46
N GLY A 21 -11.11 18.15 -2.72
CA GLY A 21 -10.08 18.14 -3.74
C GLY A 21 -10.64 17.83 -5.11
N ASP A 22 -9.74 17.78 -6.08
CA ASP A 22 -10.07 17.41 -7.45
C ASP A 22 -9.27 16.17 -7.84
N LEU A 23 -9.97 15.14 -8.28
CA LEU A 23 -9.33 13.99 -8.89
C LEU A 23 -8.83 14.34 -10.28
N LYS A 24 -7.69 13.78 -10.65
CA LYS A 24 -7.22 13.80 -12.04
C LYS A 24 -8.18 13.03 -12.95
N PRO A 25 -8.21 13.35 -14.26
CA PRO A 25 -9.12 12.66 -15.20
C PRO A 25 -9.03 11.13 -15.13
N GLU A 26 -7.82 10.58 -15.06
CA GLU A 26 -7.59 9.14 -14.93
C GLU A 26 -8.10 8.56 -13.61
N GLN A 27 -8.02 9.33 -12.52
CA GLN A 27 -8.55 8.93 -11.21
C GLN A 27 -10.09 8.94 -11.21
N ASN A 28 -10.72 9.91 -11.87
CA ASN A 28 -12.18 9.95 -12.03
C ASN A 28 -12.70 8.73 -12.82
N VAL A 29 -12.00 8.34 -13.90
CA VAL A 29 -12.34 7.14 -14.65
C VAL A 29 -12.24 5.89 -13.77
N ALA A 30 -11.19 5.78 -12.98
CA ALA A 30 -10.99 4.69 -12.05
C ALA A 30 -12.10 4.66 -10.98
N LEU A 31 -12.42 5.82 -10.38
CA LEU A 31 -13.43 5.94 -9.34
C LEU A 31 -14.80 5.47 -9.85
N ASN A 32 -15.24 5.96 -11.01
CA ASN A 32 -16.52 5.59 -11.58
C ASN A 32 -16.63 4.07 -11.79
N LYS A 33 -15.57 3.42 -12.26
CA LYS A 33 -15.55 1.96 -12.42
C LYS A 33 -15.57 1.20 -11.09
N MET A 34 -14.87 1.72 -10.08
CA MET A 34 -14.80 1.06 -8.77
C MET A 34 -16.11 1.17 -8.01
N ILE A 35 -16.78 2.32 -8.04
CA ILE A 35 -18.05 2.53 -7.29
C ILE A 35 -19.24 1.74 -7.84
N GLU A 36 -19.19 1.28 -9.10
CA GLU A 36 -20.22 0.41 -9.69
C GLU A 36 -20.25 -0.99 -9.03
N HIS A 37 -19.21 -1.33 -8.28
CA HIS A 37 -19.07 -2.65 -7.67
C HIS A 37 -18.91 -2.55 -6.14
N ASP A 38 -19.29 -3.62 -5.43
CA ASP A 38 -19.09 -3.73 -3.98
C ASP A 38 -17.65 -4.13 -3.64
N ASN A 39 -16.91 -4.71 -4.59
CA ASN A 39 -15.58 -5.22 -4.38
C ASN A 39 -14.71 -5.14 -5.64
N GLY A 40 -13.41 -5.14 -5.45
CA GLY A 40 -12.45 -5.22 -6.55
C GLY A 40 -11.14 -4.50 -6.28
N ILE A 41 -10.24 -4.64 -7.24
CA ILE A 41 -8.87 -4.13 -7.16
C ILE A 41 -8.67 -3.02 -8.19
N LEU A 42 -8.07 -1.92 -7.74
CA LEU A 42 -7.46 -0.91 -8.59
C LEU A 42 -5.97 -1.24 -8.75
N LEU A 43 -5.58 -1.62 -9.95
CA LEU A 43 -4.19 -1.76 -10.34
C LEU A 43 -3.71 -0.44 -10.93
N ALA A 44 -2.91 0.32 -10.20
CA ALA A 44 -2.48 1.65 -10.63
C ALA A 44 -1.00 1.88 -10.34
N ALA A 45 -0.27 2.37 -11.34
CA ALA A 45 1.15 2.65 -11.27
C ALA A 45 1.52 3.53 -10.07
N THR A 46 2.78 3.45 -9.63
CA THR A 46 3.33 4.35 -8.59
C THR A 46 3.11 5.82 -9.01
N ALA A 47 2.81 6.68 -8.05
CA ALA A 47 2.46 8.09 -8.27
C ALA A 47 1.09 8.36 -8.98
N PHE A 48 0.24 7.35 -9.15
CA PHE A 48 -1.16 7.56 -9.53
C PHE A 48 -1.91 8.44 -8.52
N GLY A 49 -1.54 8.39 -7.25
CA GLY A 49 -2.22 9.07 -6.16
C GLY A 49 -3.27 8.19 -5.50
N LYS A 50 -2.96 6.91 -5.30
CA LYS A 50 -3.87 5.90 -4.71
C LYS A 50 -4.54 6.36 -3.43
N THR A 51 -3.81 7.04 -2.52
CA THR A 51 -4.36 7.52 -1.24
C THR A 51 -5.43 8.60 -1.44
N VAL A 52 -5.22 9.55 -2.38
CA VAL A 52 -6.21 10.59 -2.72
C VAL A 52 -7.44 9.97 -3.37
N PHE A 53 -7.23 9.03 -4.28
CA PHE A 53 -8.29 8.22 -4.87
C PHE A 53 -9.12 7.50 -3.80
N CYS A 54 -8.47 6.86 -2.82
CA CYS A 54 -9.16 6.18 -1.72
C CYS A 54 -9.96 7.16 -0.83
N ALA A 55 -9.47 8.39 -0.63
CA ALA A 55 -10.22 9.40 0.09
C ALA A 55 -11.55 9.73 -0.61
N ASP A 56 -11.54 9.91 -1.93
CA ASP A 56 -12.79 10.15 -2.66
C ASP A 56 -13.68 8.91 -2.71
N LEU A 57 -13.11 7.71 -2.81
CA LEU A 57 -13.88 6.46 -2.70
C LEU A 57 -14.62 6.36 -1.36
N ILE A 58 -13.99 6.77 -0.25
CA ILE A 58 -14.62 6.85 1.08
C ILE A 58 -15.76 7.85 1.06
N ALA A 59 -15.52 9.05 0.55
CA ALA A 59 -16.54 10.10 0.46
C ALA A 59 -17.70 9.73 -0.48
N SER A 60 -17.43 8.94 -1.52
CA SER A 60 -18.45 8.45 -2.45
C SER A 60 -19.33 7.36 -1.84
N LYS A 61 -18.78 6.46 -1.05
CA LYS A 61 -19.55 5.36 -0.42
C LYS A 61 -20.21 5.78 0.89
N LYS A 62 -19.67 6.78 1.61
CA LYS A 62 -20.21 7.33 2.85
C LYS A 62 -20.50 6.30 3.93
N VAL A 63 -19.64 5.33 4.09
CA VAL A 63 -19.73 4.30 5.12
C VAL A 63 -18.44 4.23 5.95
N ASN A 64 -18.58 3.87 7.19
CA ASN A 64 -17.42 3.73 8.08
C ASN A 64 -16.40 2.73 7.51
N THR A 65 -15.13 3.13 7.55
CA THR A 65 -14.07 2.49 6.76
C THR A 65 -12.88 2.09 7.62
N LEU A 66 -12.35 0.89 7.37
CA LEU A 66 -11.06 0.44 7.86
C LEU A 66 -10.08 0.32 6.71
N ILE A 67 -8.91 0.95 6.84
CA ILE A 67 -7.81 0.88 5.89
C ILE A 67 -6.73 -0.02 6.47
N LEU A 68 -6.38 -1.08 5.75
CA LEU A 68 -5.33 -2.02 6.11
C LEU A 68 -4.06 -1.66 5.36
N LEU A 69 -2.98 -1.45 6.12
CA LEU A 69 -1.65 -1.15 5.60
C LEU A 69 -0.69 -2.30 5.84
N GLU A 70 0.26 -2.48 4.92
CA GLU A 70 1.36 -3.42 5.06
C GLU A 70 2.47 -2.88 5.97
N SER A 71 2.80 -1.58 5.83
CA SER A 71 3.92 -0.96 6.54
C SER A 71 3.48 0.16 7.47
N SER A 72 3.98 0.11 8.71
CA SER A 72 3.74 1.15 9.72
C SER A 72 4.31 2.53 9.34
N SER A 73 5.31 2.57 8.46
CA SER A 73 5.88 3.82 7.94
C SER A 73 4.90 4.65 7.11
N LEU A 74 3.86 4.02 6.57
CA LEU A 74 2.84 4.68 5.77
C LEU A 74 1.67 5.23 6.60
N LEU A 75 1.57 4.85 7.88
CA LEU A 75 0.41 5.17 8.72
C LEU A 75 0.19 6.67 8.86
N GLU A 76 1.22 7.42 9.24
CA GLU A 76 1.11 8.89 9.40
C GLU A 76 0.86 9.56 8.05
N GLN A 77 1.50 9.11 6.98
CA GLN A 77 1.27 9.63 5.63
C GLN A 77 -0.18 9.44 5.18
N TRP A 78 -0.76 8.27 5.45
CA TRP A 78 -2.17 8.00 5.15
C TRP A 78 -3.08 8.90 5.96
N LYS A 79 -2.82 9.03 7.26
CA LYS A 79 -3.59 9.87 8.16
C LYS A 79 -3.58 11.34 7.73
N ASP A 80 -2.40 11.89 7.44
CA ASP A 80 -2.23 13.27 6.97
C ASP A 80 -2.98 13.52 5.66
N LYS A 81 -2.90 12.56 4.72
CA LYS A 81 -3.63 12.67 3.45
C LYS A 81 -5.14 12.63 3.65
N LEU A 82 -5.65 11.70 4.47
CA LEU A 82 -7.08 11.64 4.76
C LEU A 82 -7.57 12.92 5.44
N GLN A 83 -6.82 13.48 6.40
CA GLN A 83 -7.15 14.76 7.03
C GLN A 83 -7.15 15.93 6.04
N THR A 84 -6.25 15.89 5.05
CA THR A 84 -6.17 16.91 4.01
C THR A 84 -7.35 16.85 3.05
N PHE A 85 -7.72 15.65 2.62
CA PHE A 85 -8.67 15.43 1.52
C PHE A 85 -10.09 15.08 1.96
N LEU A 86 -10.32 14.83 3.25
CA LEU A 86 -11.66 14.58 3.76
C LEU A 86 -12.12 15.70 4.70
N ASP A 87 -13.39 16.02 4.58
CA ASP A 87 -14.14 16.77 5.58
C ASP A 87 -15.14 15.81 6.22
N ILE A 88 -14.98 15.58 7.52
CA ILE A 88 -15.75 14.58 8.27
C ILE A 88 -16.57 15.33 9.29
N ASN A 89 -17.88 15.36 9.09
CA ASN A 89 -18.82 16.06 9.96
C ASN A 89 -19.49 15.06 10.93
N GLU A 90 -18.67 14.51 11.84
CA GLU A 90 -19.09 13.52 12.84
C GLU A 90 -18.67 13.98 14.24
N GLU A 91 -19.37 13.49 15.26
CA GLU A 91 -18.95 13.72 16.65
C GLU A 91 -17.75 12.86 17.02
N LEU A 92 -16.87 13.40 17.86
CA LEU A 92 -15.73 12.65 18.39
C LEU A 92 -16.22 11.50 19.28
N PRO A 93 -15.89 10.24 18.95
CA PRO A 93 -16.37 9.09 19.70
C PRO A 93 -15.85 9.07 21.14
N GLU A 94 -16.68 8.59 22.04
CA GLU A 94 -16.28 8.33 23.42
C GLU A 94 -15.68 6.94 23.58
N TYR A 95 -14.76 6.82 24.50
CA TYR A 95 -14.18 5.53 24.89
C TYR A 95 -13.97 5.45 26.40
N THR A 96 -14.09 4.23 26.93
CA THR A 96 -13.83 3.99 28.35
C THR A 96 -12.36 3.60 28.55
N THR A 97 -11.66 4.34 29.40
CA THR A 97 -10.29 4.02 29.77
C THR A 97 -10.23 2.75 30.65
N PRO A 98 -9.08 2.07 30.78
CA PRO A 98 -8.92 0.93 31.69
C PRO A 98 -9.28 1.23 33.16
N LYS A 99 -9.30 2.51 33.54
CA LYS A 99 -9.69 3.00 34.88
C LYS A 99 -11.20 3.33 34.97
N GLY A 100 -12.00 3.00 33.95
CA GLY A 100 -13.44 3.26 33.93
C GLY A 100 -13.86 4.70 33.62
N LEU A 101 -12.92 5.58 33.26
CA LEU A 101 -13.24 6.97 32.90
C LEU A 101 -13.66 7.06 31.43
N ILE A 102 -14.74 7.77 31.16
CA ILE A 102 -15.18 8.09 29.81
C ILE A 102 -14.38 9.30 29.30
N LYS A 103 -13.79 9.17 28.11
CA LYS A 103 -13.06 10.23 27.41
C LYS A 103 -13.45 10.26 25.96
N LYS A 104 -13.38 11.44 25.32
CA LYS A 104 -13.54 11.59 23.88
C LYS A 104 -12.23 11.31 23.14
N ARG A 105 -12.32 10.70 21.96
CA ARG A 105 -11.19 10.57 21.03
C ARG A 105 -10.71 11.97 20.59
N LYS A 106 -9.45 12.08 20.19
CA LYS A 106 -8.86 13.35 19.76
C LYS A 106 -8.98 13.61 18.27
N SER A 107 -9.37 12.61 17.50
CA SER A 107 -9.46 12.65 16.04
C SER A 107 -10.61 11.75 15.60
N LEU A 108 -11.22 12.10 14.46
CA LEU A 108 -12.22 11.27 13.77
C LEU A 108 -11.55 10.16 12.93
N ILE A 109 -10.26 10.32 12.63
CA ILE A 109 -9.44 9.29 11.98
C ILE A 109 -8.58 8.64 13.07
N GLY A 110 -8.85 7.35 13.33
CA GLY A 110 -8.14 6.58 14.33
C GLY A 110 -7.04 5.71 13.75
N THR A 111 -6.22 5.15 14.62
CA THR A 111 -5.11 4.28 14.23
C THR A 111 -4.96 3.09 15.17
N LEU A 112 -4.53 1.95 14.61
CA LEU A 112 -4.16 0.77 15.40
C LEU A 112 -2.79 0.24 14.97
N GLN A 113 -1.80 0.42 15.83
CA GLN A 113 -0.43 -0.03 15.61
C GLN A 113 0.15 -0.64 16.89
N GLY A 114 0.49 -1.91 16.86
CA GLY A 114 1.00 -2.61 18.04
C GLY A 114 0.02 -2.55 19.21
N SER A 115 0.41 -1.91 20.32
CA SER A 115 -0.44 -1.70 21.50
C SER A 115 -1.18 -0.36 21.49
N HIS A 116 -0.85 0.52 20.56
CA HIS A 116 -1.51 1.82 20.45
C HIS A 116 -2.85 1.66 19.71
N ASP A 117 -3.94 1.91 20.41
CA ASP A 117 -5.30 1.83 19.91
C ASP A 117 -6.01 3.17 20.08
N SER A 118 -6.20 3.89 18.98
CA SER A 118 -7.01 5.09 18.92
C SER A 118 -8.20 4.96 17.97
N MET A 119 -8.61 3.73 17.63
CA MET A 119 -9.69 3.46 16.67
C MET A 119 -10.98 4.17 17.10
N THR A 120 -11.68 4.69 16.10
CA THR A 120 -12.88 5.51 16.24
C THR A 120 -14.15 4.80 15.80
N GLY A 121 -14.02 3.80 14.92
CA GLY A 121 -15.16 3.17 14.24
C GLY A 121 -15.76 4.04 13.12
N ILE A 122 -15.09 5.17 12.76
CA ILE A 122 -15.48 6.07 11.67
C ILE A 122 -14.61 5.83 10.46
N ILE A 123 -13.37 6.32 10.51
CA ILE A 123 -12.33 6.02 9.53
C ILE A 123 -11.08 5.65 10.32
N ASP A 124 -10.61 4.43 10.14
CA ASP A 124 -9.50 3.92 10.92
C ASP A 124 -8.44 3.29 10.02
N ILE A 125 -7.19 3.42 10.43
CA ILE A 125 -6.03 2.90 9.73
C ILE A 125 -5.33 1.88 10.63
N ALA A 126 -5.11 0.68 10.14
CA ALA A 126 -4.53 -0.37 10.95
C ALA A 126 -3.56 -1.26 10.18
N MET A 127 -2.63 -1.85 10.92
CA MET A 127 -1.80 -2.96 10.45
C MET A 127 -2.58 -4.27 10.62
N ALA A 128 -2.56 -5.15 9.63
CA ALA A 128 -3.21 -6.46 9.72
C ALA A 128 -2.78 -7.25 10.96
N GLY A 129 -1.47 -7.24 11.28
CA GLY A 129 -0.93 -7.86 12.49
C GLY A 129 -1.36 -7.21 13.80
N SER A 130 -1.90 -5.97 13.77
CA SER A 130 -2.48 -5.33 14.95
C SER A 130 -3.96 -5.66 15.11
N ILE A 131 -4.68 -5.85 14.00
CA ILE A 131 -6.08 -6.30 13.98
C ILE A 131 -6.20 -7.75 14.47
N CYS A 132 -5.28 -8.63 14.06
CA CYS A 132 -5.25 -10.03 14.47
C CYS A 132 -4.04 -10.29 15.38
N LYS A 133 -4.26 -10.43 16.68
CA LYS A 133 -3.23 -10.75 17.67
C LYS A 133 -3.47 -12.14 18.24
N LYS A 134 -2.53 -13.05 18.05
CA LYS A 134 -2.62 -14.43 18.59
C LYS A 134 -3.96 -15.11 18.24
N GLY A 135 -4.43 -14.94 17.01
CA GLY A 135 -5.70 -15.52 16.54
C GLY A 135 -6.96 -14.85 17.07
N LYS A 136 -6.84 -13.73 17.79
CA LYS A 136 -8.00 -12.92 18.22
C LYS A 136 -8.09 -11.65 17.40
N PHE A 137 -9.26 -11.40 16.84
CA PHE A 137 -9.54 -10.22 16.05
C PHE A 137 -9.99 -9.04 16.90
N HIS A 138 -9.68 -7.83 16.45
CA HIS A 138 -10.14 -6.61 17.09
C HIS A 138 -11.69 -6.53 17.02
N LYS A 139 -12.32 -6.11 18.10
CA LYS A 139 -13.79 -6.07 18.23
C LYS A 139 -14.50 -5.26 17.15
N LEU A 140 -13.87 -4.17 16.67
CA LEU A 140 -14.47 -3.30 15.65
C LEU A 140 -14.34 -3.87 14.22
N LEU A 141 -13.58 -4.96 14.00
CA LEU A 141 -13.30 -5.46 12.64
C LEU A 141 -14.58 -5.66 11.81
N ASN A 142 -15.62 -6.24 12.42
CA ASN A 142 -16.87 -6.55 11.74
C ASN A 142 -17.94 -5.45 11.84
N GLU A 143 -17.58 -4.26 12.34
CA GLU A 143 -18.50 -3.11 12.38
C GLU A 143 -18.35 -2.21 11.15
N TYR A 144 -17.23 -2.33 10.40
CA TYR A 144 -16.99 -1.52 9.21
C TYR A 144 -17.80 -2.01 8.01
N GLY A 145 -18.36 -1.04 7.27
CA GLY A 145 -19.05 -1.31 6.01
C GLY A 145 -18.10 -1.37 4.83
N MET A 146 -16.90 -0.75 4.96
CA MET A 146 -15.89 -0.74 3.91
C MET A 146 -14.51 -1.06 4.45
N ILE A 147 -13.78 -1.88 3.70
CA ILE A 147 -12.38 -2.19 3.92
C ILE A 147 -11.58 -1.77 2.69
N ILE A 148 -10.50 -1.05 2.89
CA ILE A 148 -9.53 -0.71 1.86
C ILE A 148 -8.20 -1.39 2.20
N VAL A 149 -7.62 -2.13 1.27
CA VAL A 149 -6.34 -2.83 1.43
C VAL A 149 -5.29 -2.15 0.56
N ASP A 150 -4.34 -1.47 1.17
CA ASP A 150 -3.20 -0.89 0.46
C ASP A 150 -2.15 -1.95 0.17
N GLU A 151 -1.47 -1.82 -0.97
CA GLU A 151 -0.53 -2.82 -1.53
C GLU A 151 -1.09 -4.25 -1.48
N CYS A 152 -2.34 -4.39 -1.92
CA CYS A 152 -3.13 -5.63 -1.81
C CYS A 152 -2.54 -6.84 -2.53
N HIS A 153 -1.45 -6.67 -3.30
CA HIS A 153 -0.69 -7.78 -3.85
C HIS A 153 -0.06 -8.67 -2.75
N HIS A 154 0.04 -8.18 -1.51
CA HIS A 154 0.44 -8.96 -0.33
C HIS A 154 -0.74 -9.58 0.45
N ALA A 155 -1.99 -9.35 0.05
CA ALA A 155 -3.19 -9.82 0.76
C ALA A 155 -3.25 -11.34 0.94
N ALA A 156 -2.54 -12.11 0.12
CA ALA A 156 -2.38 -13.55 0.27
C ALA A 156 -1.42 -13.97 1.41
N SER A 157 -0.75 -13.03 2.10
CA SER A 157 0.07 -13.35 3.27
C SER A 157 -0.76 -13.97 4.40
N ASN A 158 -0.12 -14.76 5.27
CA ASN A 158 -0.83 -15.50 6.31
C ASN A 158 -1.69 -14.60 7.22
N THR A 159 -1.15 -13.45 7.64
CA THR A 159 -1.85 -12.56 8.57
C THR A 159 -2.95 -11.77 7.88
N GLU A 160 -2.68 -11.19 6.71
CA GLU A 160 -3.65 -10.41 5.96
C GLU A 160 -4.80 -11.28 5.46
N SER A 161 -4.49 -12.46 4.91
CA SER A 161 -5.52 -13.40 4.47
C SER A 161 -6.41 -13.87 5.61
N ALA A 162 -5.87 -14.05 6.83
CA ALA A 162 -6.66 -14.39 8.00
C ALA A 162 -7.64 -13.25 8.37
N VAL A 163 -7.17 -12.00 8.34
CA VAL A 163 -8.02 -10.83 8.60
C VAL A 163 -9.11 -10.71 7.52
N LEU A 164 -8.74 -10.81 6.24
CA LEU A 164 -9.67 -10.66 5.12
C LEU A 164 -10.75 -11.75 5.08
N LYS A 165 -10.43 -12.99 5.50
CA LYS A 165 -11.42 -14.08 5.61
C LYS A 165 -12.45 -13.85 6.72
N GLU A 166 -12.10 -13.10 7.77
CA GLU A 166 -12.99 -12.81 8.89
C GLU A 166 -13.90 -11.59 8.62
N ILE A 167 -13.54 -10.74 7.66
CA ILE A 167 -14.27 -9.52 7.32
C ILE A 167 -15.67 -9.84 6.78
N LYS A 168 -16.65 -9.12 7.30
CA LYS A 168 -18.06 -9.17 6.86
C LYS A 168 -18.50 -7.90 6.13
N ALA A 169 -17.61 -6.95 5.90
CA ALA A 169 -17.92 -5.69 5.24
C ALA A 169 -18.52 -5.90 3.85
N LYS A 170 -19.50 -5.09 3.49
CA LYS A 170 -20.11 -5.13 2.17
C LYS A 170 -19.13 -4.70 1.11
N TYR A 171 -18.34 -3.66 1.39
CA TYR A 171 -17.41 -3.08 0.43
C TYR A 171 -15.97 -3.49 0.76
N VAL A 172 -15.29 -4.11 -0.19
CA VAL A 172 -13.89 -4.53 -0.03
C VAL A 172 -13.08 -4.12 -1.26
N TYR A 173 -12.19 -3.16 -1.10
CA TYR A 173 -11.38 -2.65 -2.21
C TYR A 173 -9.89 -2.81 -1.93
N GLY A 174 -9.16 -3.24 -2.94
CA GLY A 174 -7.72 -3.29 -2.94
C GLY A 174 -7.12 -2.23 -3.86
N VAL A 175 -5.97 -1.68 -3.48
CA VAL A 175 -5.17 -0.82 -4.34
C VAL A 175 -3.73 -1.33 -4.36
N THR A 176 -3.12 -1.37 -5.55
CA THR A 176 -1.74 -1.84 -5.72
C THR A 176 -1.11 -1.27 -6.98
N ALA A 177 0.23 -1.22 -7.01
CA ALA A 177 0.97 -0.89 -8.21
C ALA A 177 1.54 -2.13 -8.94
N VAL A 178 1.42 -3.31 -8.33
CA VAL A 178 2.01 -4.56 -8.80
C VAL A 178 0.91 -5.51 -9.24
N ASP A 179 0.99 -5.91 -10.51
CA ASP A 179 0.24 -7.05 -11.01
C ASP A 179 1.02 -8.33 -10.68
N ARG A 180 0.44 -9.17 -9.83
CA ARG A 180 1.03 -10.47 -9.53
C ARG A 180 0.59 -11.47 -10.58
N THR A 181 1.56 -12.19 -11.14
CA THR A 181 1.35 -13.25 -12.12
C THR A 181 1.59 -14.64 -11.53
N ASP A 182 1.88 -14.72 -10.22
CA ASP A 182 2.04 -15.98 -9.50
C ASP A 182 0.67 -16.53 -9.04
N GLN A 183 0.64 -17.77 -8.57
CA GLN A 183 -0.62 -18.42 -8.14
C GLN A 183 -1.33 -17.73 -6.97
N LEU A 184 -0.70 -16.75 -6.32
CA LEU A 184 -1.25 -15.97 -5.22
C LEU A 184 -2.19 -14.86 -5.70
N ASP A 185 -2.17 -14.50 -6.99
CA ASP A 185 -3.13 -13.59 -7.61
C ASP A 185 -4.57 -14.09 -7.43
N LYS A 186 -4.80 -15.40 -7.63
CA LYS A 186 -6.10 -16.03 -7.45
C LYS A 186 -6.64 -15.87 -6.03
N MET A 187 -5.76 -15.95 -5.02
CA MET A 187 -6.16 -15.75 -3.64
C MET A 187 -6.55 -14.29 -3.38
N ASN A 188 -5.83 -13.33 -3.95
CA ASN A 188 -6.20 -11.91 -3.87
C ASN A 188 -7.58 -11.66 -4.49
N PHE A 189 -7.87 -12.26 -5.65
CA PHE A 189 -9.19 -12.16 -6.28
C PHE A 189 -10.31 -12.81 -5.45
N MET A 190 -10.02 -13.90 -4.75
CA MET A 190 -10.99 -14.53 -3.85
C MET A 190 -11.27 -13.69 -2.60
N LEU A 191 -10.27 -12.98 -2.08
CA LEU A 191 -10.36 -12.21 -0.84
C LEU A 191 -10.92 -10.79 -1.06
N ILE A 192 -10.59 -10.17 -2.19
CA ILE A 192 -10.89 -8.75 -2.44
C ILE A 192 -11.83 -8.60 -3.65
N GLY A 193 -11.65 -9.41 -4.69
CA GLY A 193 -12.39 -9.32 -5.95
C GLY A 193 -11.45 -9.12 -7.15
N PRO A 194 -12.01 -9.08 -8.36
CA PRO A 194 -11.21 -8.94 -9.58
C PRO A 194 -10.68 -7.50 -9.76
N ILE A 195 -9.71 -7.35 -10.66
CA ILE A 195 -9.25 -6.03 -11.12
C ILE A 195 -10.41 -5.35 -11.86
N ARG A 196 -10.87 -4.20 -11.35
CA ARG A 196 -11.95 -3.40 -11.94
C ARG A 196 -11.42 -2.30 -12.84
N HIS A 197 -10.23 -1.80 -12.53
CA HIS A 197 -9.55 -0.82 -13.35
C HIS A 197 -8.04 -1.00 -13.27
N GLU A 198 -7.39 -0.81 -14.41
CA GLU A 198 -5.94 -0.79 -14.56
C GLU A 198 -5.49 0.56 -15.14
N TYR A 199 -4.45 1.14 -14.54
CA TYR A 199 -3.73 2.30 -15.05
C TYR A 199 -2.24 2.01 -15.01
N SER A 200 -1.71 1.63 -16.16
CA SER A 200 -0.35 1.12 -16.30
C SER A 200 0.71 2.22 -16.19
N ALA A 201 1.94 1.84 -15.82
CA ALA A 201 3.09 2.74 -15.84
C ALA A 201 3.39 3.29 -17.25
N LYS A 202 3.00 2.56 -18.32
CA LYS A 202 3.14 2.99 -19.71
C LYS A 202 2.17 4.11 -20.05
N GLU A 203 0.92 4.00 -19.63
CA GLU A 203 -0.09 5.05 -19.80
C GLU A 203 0.31 6.32 -19.04
N GLN A 204 0.78 6.17 -17.80
CA GLN A 204 1.29 7.27 -16.99
C GLN A 204 2.46 7.98 -17.66
N ALA A 205 3.44 7.23 -18.18
CA ALA A 205 4.59 7.80 -18.85
C ALA A 205 4.20 8.57 -20.13
N LYS A 206 3.24 8.02 -20.89
CA LYS A 206 2.72 8.67 -22.09
C LYS A 206 2.01 9.98 -21.77
N GLN A 207 1.22 10.00 -20.69
CA GLN A 207 0.49 11.20 -20.27
C GLN A 207 1.42 12.29 -19.71
N GLN A 208 2.46 11.89 -18.97
CA GLN A 208 3.43 12.82 -18.39
C GLN A 208 4.39 13.40 -19.44
N GLY A 209 4.50 12.81 -20.63
CA GLY A 209 5.43 13.24 -21.67
C GLY A 209 6.90 13.10 -21.28
N ILE A 210 7.23 12.38 -20.20
CA ILE A 210 8.60 12.21 -19.69
C ILE A 210 9.21 10.98 -20.34
N PRO A 211 10.25 11.14 -21.20
CA PRO A 211 10.92 10.00 -21.80
C PRO A 211 11.65 9.20 -20.71
N ARG A 212 11.44 7.89 -20.69
CA ARG A 212 12.17 6.96 -19.83
C ARG A 212 13.23 6.27 -20.66
N LEU A 213 14.50 6.48 -20.33
CA LEU A 213 15.63 5.86 -21.01
C LEU A 213 16.25 4.81 -20.07
N LEU A 214 16.38 3.60 -20.57
CA LEU A 214 17.07 2.52 -19.89
C LEU A 214 18.49 2.37 -20.45
N TYR A 215 19.48 2.54 -19.58
CA TYR A 215 20.89 2.34 -19.92
C TYR A 215 21.40 1.08 -19.21
N PRO A 216 21.43 -0.08 -19.86
CA PRO A 216 22.00 -1.28 -19.26
C PRO A 216 23.51 -1.11 -19.11
N ARG A 217 24.05 -1.45 -17.92
CA ARG A 217 25.49 -1.43 -17.62
C ARG A 217 25.96 -2.85 -17.35
N PHE A 218 26.96 -3.29 -18.09
CA PHE A 218 27.55 -4.62 -17.92
C PHE A 218 28.68 -4.53 -16.90
N THR A 219 28.54 -5.22 -15.78
CA THR A 219 29.44 -5.11 -14.62
C THR A 219 30.65 -6.03 -14.70
N HIS A 220 30.75 -6.89 -15.71
CA HIS A 220 31.80 -7.92 -15.87
C HIS A 220 31.94 -8.85 -14.64
N VAL A 221 30.95 -8.93 -13.78
CA VAL A 221 30.93 -9.86 -12.64
C VAL A 221 30.65 -11.26 -13.18
N VAL A 222 31.58 -12.16 -12.94
CA VAL A 222 31.44 -13.56 -13.33
C VAL A 222 30.86 -14.35 -12.17
N ALA A 223 29.72 -14.99 -12.39
CA ALA A 223 29.15 -15.89 -11.40
C ALA A 223 30.02 -17.14 -11.21
N PRO A 224 30.25 -17.60 -9.98
CA PRO A 224 30.96 -18.85 -9.72
C PRO A 224 30.35 -20.06 -10.44
N ARG A 225 31.21 -20.99 -10.87
CA ARG A 225 30.74 -22.24 -11.49
C ARG A 225 29.81 -22.98 -10.53
N GLY A 226 28.59 -23.26 -10.95
CA GLY A 226 27.58 -23.96 -10.15
C GLY A 226 26.41 -23.08 -9.67
N MET A 227 26.60 -21.76 -9.60
CA MET A 227 25.55 -20.83 -9.16
C MET A 227 24.39 -20.74 -10.14
N MET A 228 24.63 -20.95 -11.43
CA MET A 228 23.60 -20.96 -12.46
C MET A 228 22.68 -22.18 -12.43
N LYS A 229 22.98 -23.20 -11.62
CA LYS A 229 22.17 -24.43 -11.51
C LYS A 229 21.09 -24.34 -10.44
N ASP A 230 21.24 -23.43 -9.47
CA ASP A 230 20.27 -23.23 -8.39
C ASP A 230 19.62 -21.84 -8.51
N GLU A 231 18.56 -21.75 -9.28
CA GLU A 231 17.73 -20.54 -9.40
C GLU A 231 17.08 -20.08 -8.07
N LYS A 232 17.37 -20.76 -6.97
CA LYS A 232 16.61 -20.67 -5.73
C LYS A 232 17.16 -19.71 -4.68
N ASN A 233 18.38 -19.19 -4.81
CA ASN A 233 18.93 -18.30 -3.79
C ASN A 233 19.46 -16.95 -4.33
N PRO A 234 18.58 -15.98 -4.58
CA PRO A 234 19.00 -14.65 -5.03
C PRO A 234 19.93 -13.93 -4.03
N ASN A 235 19.94 -14.31 -2.76
CA ASN A 235 20.78 -13.69 -1.74
C ASN A 235 22.27 -13.95 -1.97
N GLU A 236 22.63 -15.11 -2.50
CA GLU A 236 24.01 -15.44 -2.83
C GLU A 236 24.51 -14.61 -4.02
N ALA A 237 23.69 -14.44 -5.06
CA ALA A 237 23.98 -13.55 -6.16
C ALA A 237 24.17 -12.09 -5.69
N TYR A 238 23.34 -11.62 -4.78
CA TYR A 238 23.47 -10.28 -4.20
C TYR A 238 24.75 -10.11 -3.38
N SER A 239 25.23 -11.13 -2.66
CA SER A 239 26.48 -11.05 -1.90
C SER A 239 27.71 -10.88 -2.82
N ILE A 240 27.75 -11.62 -3.93
CA ILE A 240 28.81 -11.51 -4.93
C ILE A 240 28.82 -10.11 -5.60
N LEU A 241 27.64 -9.61 -5.92
CA LEU A 241 27.49 -8.27 -6.49
C LEU A 241 27.86 -7.16 -5.49
N ARG A 242 27.63 -7.37 -4.20
CA ARG A 242 28.00 -6.41 -3.16
C ARG A 242 29.51 -6.24 -3.02
N ASP A 243 30.24 -7.35 -3.08
CA ASP A 243 31.67 -7.40 -2.77
C ASP A 243 32.54 -7.25 -4.04
N ASN A 244 32.05 -6.52 -5.05
CA ASN A 244 32.75 -6.31 -6.33
C ASN A 244 33.18 -4.84 -6.51
N ASP A 245 34.46 -4.55 -6.26
CA ASP A 245 35.01 -3.21 -6.32
C ASP A 245 34.90 -2.57 -7.72
N LEU A 246 35.08 -3.31 -8.82
CA LEU A 246 34.97 -2.78 -10.18
C LEU A 246 33.55 -2.31 -10.49
N ARG A 247 32.56 -3.08 -10.04
CA ARG A 247 31.16 -2.68 -10.15
C ARG A 247 30.88 -1.42 -9.34
N ASP A 248 31.40 -1.33 -8.14
CA ASP A 248 31.20 -0.18 -7.27
C ASP A 248 31.85 1.09 -7.85
N GLN A 249 33.06 0.99 -8.38
CA GLN A 249 33.72 2.11 -9.10
C GLN A 249 32.88 2.59 -10.30
N MET A 250 32.29 1.67 -11.06
CA MET A 250 31.43 2.02 -12.19
C MET A 250 30.16 2.76 -11.72
N ILE A 251 29.53 2.31 -10.63
CA ILE A 251 28.35 2.99 -10.05
C ILE A 251 28.71 4.39 -9.57
N ILE A 252 29.84 4.53 -8.87
CA ILE A 252 30.33 5.83 -8.39
C ILE A 252 30.59 6.77 -9.55
N GLN A 253 31.21 6.27 -10.64
CA GLN A 253 31.43 7.09 -11.83
C GLN A 253 30.14 7.54 -12.49
N ASP A 254 29.13 6.63 -12.61
CA ASP A 254 27.81 6.98 -13.13
C ASP A 254 27.10 8.05 -12.28
N ILE A 255 27.25 7.99 -10.94
CA ILE A 255 26.74 9.01 -10.02
C ILE A 255 27.43 10.36 -10.28
N LYS A 256 28.77 10.39 -10.36
CA LYS A 256 29.54 11.61 -10.64
C LYS A 256 29.13 12.24 -11.97
N ASP A 257 28.98 11.43 -13.02
CA ASP A 257 28.54 11.88 -14.33
C ASP A 257 27.11 12.46 -14.31
N CYS A 258 26.22 11.88 -13.50
CA CYS A 258 24.88 12.43 -13.31
C CYS A 258 24.90 13.79 -12.61
N ILE A 259 25.69 13.93 -11.55
CA ILE A 259 25.83 15.20 -10.81
C ILE A 259 26.43 16.29 -11.70
N GLN A 260 27.48 15.99 -12.49
CA GLN A 260 28.07 16.92 -13.43
C GLN A 260 27.07 17.42 -14.49
N LYS A 261 26.07 16.59 -14.83
CA LYS A 261 24.97 16.94 -15.76
C LYS A 261 23.79 17.59 -15.07
N ASN A 262 23.92 18.10 -13.84
CA ASN A 262 22.85 18.67 -13.01
C ASN A 262 21.64 17.74 -12.85
N ARG A 263 21.87 16.44 -12.74
CA ARG A 263 20.84 15.44 -12.44
C ARG A 263 20.92 15.02 -10.98
N THR A 264 19.79 14.62 -10.40
CA THR A 264 19.73 14.08 -9.04
C THR A 264 19.68 12.55 -9.11
N PRO A 265 20.81 11.84 -8.92
CA PRO A 265 20.83 10.38 -8.94
C PRO A 265 20.18 9.80 -7.69
N VAL A 266 19.44 8.71 -7.85
CA VAL A 266 18.93 7.90 -6.75
C VAL A 266 19.56 6.52 -6.86
N VAL A 267 20.25 6.08 -5.80
CA VAL A 267 20.90 4.77 -5.75
C VAL A 267 20.09 3.84 -4.86
N LEU A 268 19.69 2.71 -5.42
CA LEU A 268 18.98 1.66 -4.68
C LEU A 268 19.95 0.52 -4.33
N SER A 269 20.08 0.21 -3.07
CA SER A 269 20.89 -0.90 -2.57
C SER A 269 20.08 -1.78 -1.63
N LYS A 270 20.26 -3.09 -1.74
CA LYS A 270 19.67 -4.06 -0.81
C LYS A 270 20.31 -4.00 0.58
N TYR A 271 21.57 -3.59 0.68
CA TYR A 271 22.34 -3.60 1.92
C TYR A 271 22.67 -2.19 2.38
N VAL A 272 22.26 -1.84 3.59
CA VAL A 272 22.49 -0.51 4.22
C VAL A 272 23.99 -0.19 4.31
N ASN A 273 24.81 -1.17 4.67
CA ASN A 273 26.27 -0.96 4.78
C ASN A 273 26.93 -0.72 3.43
N HIS A 274 26.45 -1.33 2.36
CA HIS A 274 26.95 -1.13 1.02
C HIS A 274 26.72 0.30 0.53
N SER A 275 25.54 0.86 0.77
CA SER A 275 25.25 2.26 0.43
C SER A 275 26.12 3.25 1.23
N LYS A 276 26.39 2.97 2.52
CA LYS A 276 27.27 3.84 3.35
C LYS A 276 28.72 3.84 2.88
N VAL A 277 29.27 2.70 2.48
CA VAL A 277 30.67 2.59 2.00
C VAL A 277 30.87 3.35 0.69
N GLN A 278 29.90 3.35 -0.19
CA GLN A 278 29.94 4.12 -1.45
C GLN A 278 29.92 5.63 -1.21
N PHE A 279 29.18 6.11 -0.19
CA PHE A 279 29.09 7.55 0.09
C PHE A 279 30.24 8.10 0.93
N THR A 280 30.89 7.30 1.81
CA THR A 280 31.96 7.77 2.68
C THR A 280 33.33 7.79 2.01
N ARG A 281 33.58 7.00 0.98
CA ARG A 281 34.89 6.97 0.30
C ARG A 281 35.21 8.20 -0.57
N ASP A 282 34.21 9.01 -0.95
CA ASP A 282 34.37 10.11 -1.90
C ASP A 282 34.14 11.52 -1.36
N TYR A 283 33.74 11.68 -0.09
CA TYR A 283 33.55 13.01 0.53
C TYR A 283 34.62 13.42 1.55
N THR A 284 35.71 12.65 1.68
CA THR A 284 36.87 12.97 2.52
C THR A 284 38.14 13.22 1.69
N GLY A 285 38.02 13.68 0.46
CA GLY A 285 39.14 14.12 -0.38
C GLY A 285 38.94 15.53 -0.85
#